data_d9a4666779cb3ea4d5d7a61bd0eed2f0
#
_entry.id   d9a4666779cb3ea4d5d7a61bd0eed2f0
#
_cell.length_a   1.000
_cell.length_b   1.000
_cell.length_c   1.000
_cell.angle_alpha   90.00
_cell.angle_beta   90.00
_cell.angle_gamma   90.00
#
_symmetry.space_group_name_H-M   'P 1'
#
loop_
_entity.id
_entity.type
_entity.pdbx_description
1 polymer ?
#
loop_
_entity_poly.entity_id
_entity_poly.type
_entity_poly.pdbx_seq_one_letter_code
_entity_poly.pdbx_strand_id
1 'polypeptide(L)'
;MNSAPTHLMELPRKILIGEGIVSEVGSLVRSIDAGVTRVAVITGAVVKARAGGQCSASLEKAALKSSWHVVSDASMDTVARLQAKIADRLPDFVIGFGGGRSVDVAKMTAFKVGRPFMSVPTSASHDGMSSPFVSVRGTDKPYSIKTNTPIGVAADTHLMSQAPPRLLAAGCGDLVAKITAVKDWELARDEKGEYFGSYAANLAYMSAKIILDESERLKRKSQFSIRTIVEALISAGVAACIAGSSRPCSGAEHLFSHAVEYVVGPSYGLHGERVGIGTIMMAKLHELDWEKIAATLENVGAPTKAKQIKLAEEHVVKALVTAQSLRPDRYTILSKTNMDKKSAYQLAKSVKVI
;
A
#
# COMPACT_ATOMS: atom_id res chain seq x y z
N MET A 1 -21.61 -17.88 -28.05
CA MET A 1 -20.35 -17.10 -27.82
C MET A 1 -20.55 -16.41 -26.50
N ASN A 2 -19.81 -16.83 -25.44
CA ASN A 2 -19.83 -16.11 -24.16
C ASN A 2 -19.11 -14.77 -24.38
N SER A 3 -19.85 -13.66 -24.31
CA SER A 3 -19.25 -12.33 -24.32
C SER A 3 -18.27 -12.21 -23.14
N ALA A 4 -17.08 -11.68 -23.38
CA ALA A 4 -16.15 -11.39 -22.30
C ALA A 4 -16.86 -10.50 -21.26
N PRO A 5 -16.67 -10.75 -19.95
CA PRO A 5 -17.32 -9.96 -18.92
C PRO A 5 -16.90 -8.50 -19.03
N THR A 6 -17.84 -7.58 -18.79
CA THR A 6 -17.55 -6.14 -18.75
C THR A 6 -16.55 -5.84 -17.64
N HIS A 7 -15.52 -5.07 -17.93
CA HIS A 7 -14.49 -4.67 -16.99
C HIS A 7 -14.46 -3.14 -16.84
N LEU A 8 -14.67 -2.65 -15.62
CA LEU A 8 -14.60 -1.23 -15.29
C LEU A 8 -13.25 -0.89 -14.68
N MET A 9 -12.56 0.08 -15.26
CA MET A 9 -11.30 0.64 -14.74
C MET A 9 -11.53 2.05 -14.23
N GLU A 10 -11.22 2.29 -12.95
CA GLU A 10 -11.26 3.61 -12.34
C GLU A 10 -9.83 4.03 -12.00
N LEU A 11 -9.36 5.09 -12.65
CA LEU A 11 -7.97 5.56 -12.54
C LEU A 11 -7.90 6.97 -11.92
N PRO A 12 -6.79 7.33 -11.27
CA PRO A 12 -6.53 8.72 -10.88
C PRO A 12 -6.57 9.63 -12.11
N ARG A 13 -7.29 10.75 -12.03
CA ARG A 13 -7.34 11.75 -13.12
C ARG A 13 -6.05 12.54 -13.24
N LYS A 14 -5.41 12.85 -12.10
CA LYS A 14 -4.17 13.63 -12.05
C LYS A 14 -3.22 13.07 -11.01
N ILE A 15 -1.96 12.96 -11.40
CA ILE A 15 -0.86 12.57 -10.53
C ILE A 15 0.22 13.64 -10.66
N LEU A 16 0.59 14.27 -9.54
CA LEU A 16 1.65 15.26 -9.47
C LEU A 16 2.76 14.73 -8.55
N ILE A 17 3.99 14.65 -9.07
CA ILE A 17 5.16 14.16 -8.35
C ILE A 17 6.29 15.16 -8.49
N GLY A 18 6.86 15.61 -7.40
CA GLY A 18 7.98 16.56 -7.41
C GLY A 18 8.36 17.06 -6.03
N GLU A 19 9.31 17.99 -5.98
CA GLU A 19 9.72 18.65 -4.74
C GLU A 19 8.87 19.88 -4.49
N GLY A 20 8.44 20.09 -3.22
CA GLY A 20 7.72 21.27 -2.80
C GLY A 20 6.28 21.38 -3.31
N ILE A 21 5.73 20.33 -3.88
CA ILE A 21 4.40 20.34 -4.52
C ILE A 21 3.24 20.42 -3.52
N VAL A 22 3.48 20.38 -2.22
CA VAL A 22 2.44 20.68 -1.23
C VAL A 22 1.85 22.08 -1.44
N SER A 23 2.63 23.02 -1.94
CA SER A 23 2.17 24.36 -2.34
C SER A 23 1.20 24.37 -3.53
N GLU A 24 1.10 23.25 -4.27
CA GLU A 24 0.23 23.09 -5.45
C GLU A 24 -1.05 22.27 -5.16
N VAL A 25 -1.23 21.81 -3.91
CA VAL A 25 -2.39 20.96 -3.55
C VAL A 25 -3.72 21.67 -3.85
N GLY A 26 -3.84 22.95 -3.54
CA GLY A 26 -5.05 23.74 -3.81
C GLY A 26 -5.34 23.91 -5.30
N SER A 27 -4.33 24.24 -6.09
CA SER A 27 -4.45 24.37 -7.55
C SER A 27 -4.78 23.03 -8.21
N LEU A 28 -4.22 21.93 -7.69
CA LEU A 28 -4.53 20.59 -8.16
C LEU A 28 -5.99 20.21 -7.89
N VAL A 29 -6.53 20.48 -6.70
CA VAL A 29 -7.96 20.29 -6.40
C VAL A 29 -8.83 21.07 -7.37
N ARG A 30 -8.55 22.36 -7.60
CA ARG A 30 -9.28 23.19 -8.57
C ARG A 30 -9.22 22.66 -9.99
N SER A 31 -8.08 22.12 -10.37
CA SER A 31 -7.88 21.55 -11.72
C SER A 31 -8.60 20.23 -11.93
N ILE A 32 -8.93 19.51 -10.84
CA ILE A 32 -9.74 18.28 -10.87
C ILE A 32 -11.23 18.62 -10.90
N ASP A 33 -11.65 19.56 -10.05
CA ASP A 33 -13.03 20.04 -9.98
C ASP A 33 -13.06 21.51 -9.52
N ALA A 34 -13.41 22.40 -10.44
CA ALA A 34 -13.50 23.84 -10.17
C ALA A 34 -14.65 24.21 -9.22
N GLY A 35 -15.66 23.34 -9.07
CA GLY A 35 -16.82 23.57 -8.21
C GLY A 35 -16.57 23.34 -6.72
N VAL A 36 -15.44 22.71 -6.35
CA VAL A 36 -15.11 22.44 -4.95
C VAL A 36 -14.97 23.75 -4.16
N THR A 37 -15.62 23.83 -3.02
CA THR A 37 -15.54 25.00 -2.11
C THR A 37 -15.02 24.64 -0.73
N ARG A 38 -15.31 23.42 -0.27
CA ARG A 38 -14.97 22.92 1.07
C ARG A 38 -14.19 21.61 0.98
N VAL A 39 -13.09 21.55 1.70
CA VAL A 39 -12.27 20.35 1.78
C VAL A 39 -12.08 19.89 3.23
N ALA A 40 -12.15 18.59 3.48
CA ALA A 40 -11.74 18.00 4.75
C ALA A 40 -10.33 17.40 4.59
N VAL A 41 -9.39 17.88 5.40
CA VAL A 41 -8.01 17.38 5.43
C VAL A 41 -7.84 16.45 6.63
N ILE A 42 -7.57 15.17 6.37
CA ILE A 42 -7.33 14.15 7.39
C ILE A 42 -5.83 13.87 7.44
N THR A 43 -5.22 14.05 8.62
CA THR A 43 -3.76 14.04 8.80
C THR A 43 -3.34 13.47 10.15
N GLY A 44 -2.05 13.16 10.30
CA GLY A 44 -1.43 12.86 11.59
C GLY A 44 -0.86 14.11 12.28
N ALA A 45 -0.75 14.10 13.60
CA ALA A 45 -0.27 15.26 14.38
C ALA A 45 1.12 15.74 13.92
N VAL A 46 2.05 14.85 13.68
CA VAL A 46 3.43 15.18 13.25
C VAL A 46 3.43 15.86 11.88
N VAL A 47 2.67 15.32 10.92
CA VAL A 47 2.59 15.89 9.56
C VAL A 47 1.91 17.26 9.60
N LYS A 48 0.83 17.41 10.37
CA LYS A 48 0.17 18.70 10.56
C LYS A 48 1.12 19.75 11.10
N ALA A 49 1.93 19.40 12.10
CA ALA A 49 2.89 20.35 12.69
C ALA A 49 4.00 20.74 11.71
N ARG A 50 4.49 19.80 10.86
CA ARG A 50 5.62 20.04 9.96
C ARG A 50 5.25 20.72 8.65
N ALA A 51 4.15 20.34 8.04
CA ALA A 51 3.79 20.73 6.67
C ALA A 51 2.33 21.23 6.54
N GLY A 52 1.55 21.22 7.63
CA GLY A 52 0.14 21.62 7.62
C GLY A 52 -0.04 23.07 7.22
N GLY A 53 0.84 23.98 7.65
CA GLY A 53 0.79 25.40 7.27
C GLY A 53 0.97 25.63 5.78
N GLN A 54 1.91 24.94 5.15
CA GLN A 54 2.14 25.04 3.71
C GLN A 54 0.94 24.52 2.90
N CYS A 55 0.38 23.39 3.32
CA CYS A 55 -0.84 22.85 2.70
C CYS A 55 -2.03 23.78 2.90
N SER A 56 -2.22 24.36 4.10
CA SER A 56 -3.29 25.31 4.39
C SER A 56 -3.21 26.56 3.50
N ALA A 57 -2.02 27.15 3.39
CA ALA A 57 -1.76 28.30 2.53
C ALA A 57 -2.06 27.99 1.05
N SER A 58 -1.73 26.77 0.57
CA SER A 58 -2.07 26.33 -0.78
C SER A 58 -3.59 26.27 -1.00
N LEU A 59 -4.34 25.73 -0.03
CA LEU A 59 -5.79 25.64 -0.10
C LEU A 59 -6.44 27.03 -0.04
N GLU A 60 -5.96 27.90 0.82
CA GLU A 60 -6.44 29.29 0.96
C GLU A 60 -6.20 30.10 -0.31
N LYS A 61 -4.99 29.99 -0.92
CA LYS A 61 -4.67 30.62 -2.21
C LYS A 61 -5.61 30.18 -3.33
N ALA A 62 -6.09 28.93 -3.27
CA ALA A 62 -7.08 28.39 -4.20
C ALA A 62 -8.53 28.72 -3.81
N ALA A 63 -8.78 29.58 -2.81
CA ALA A 63 -10.09 29.92 -2.26
C ALA A 63 -10.90 28.67 -1.80
N LEU A 64 -10.23 27.69 -1.20
CA LEU A 64 -10.84 26.48 -0.64
C LEU A 64 -10.93 26.60 0.89
N LYS A 65 -12.13 26.46 1.44
CA LYS A 65 -12.34 26.41 2.90
C LYS A 65 -11.95 25.03 3.41
N SER A 66 -10.93 24.93 4.26
CA SER A 66 -10.44 23.67 4.79
C SER A 66 -10.87 23.41 6.24
N SER A 67 -11.25 22.16 6.54
CA SER A 67 -11.38 21.67 7.92
C SER A 67 -10.33 20.57 8.16
N TRP A 68 -9.65 20.63 9.33
CA TRP A 68 -8.52 19.76 9.63
C TRP A 68 -8.87 18.77 10.72
N HIS A 69 -8.63 17.49 10.45
CA HIS A 69 -8.94 16.38 11.34
C HIS A 69 -7.67 15.56 11.60
N VAL A 70 -7.21 15.53 12.85
CA VAL A 70 -6.04 14.76 13.26
C VAL A 70 -6.45 13.37 13.69
N VAL A 71 -5.75 12.34 13.17
CA VAL A 71 -5.96 10.94 13.49
C VAL A 71 -4.69 10.30 14.06
N SER A 72 -4.87 9.40 15.03
CA SER A 72 -3.78 8.70 15.72
C SER A 72 -3.66 7.23 15.28
N ASP A 73 -4.73 6.65 14.75
CA ASP A 73 -4.79 5.24 14.33
C ASP A 73 -5.60 5.08 13.03
N ALA A 74 -5.52 3.89 12.44
CA ALA A 74 -6.30 3.50 11.26
C ALA A 74 -7.30 2.42 11.67
N SER A 75 -8.38 2.83 12.35
CA SER A 75 -9.47 1.95 12.78
C SER A 75 -10.82 2.37 12.22
N MET A 76 -11.76 1.44 12.12
CA MET A 76 -13.14 1.73 11.74
C MET A 76 -13.82 2.66 12.73
N ASP A 77 -13.46 2.60 14.02
CA ASP A 77 -13.96 3.54 15.05
C ASP A 77 -13.50 4.98 14.76
N THR A 78 -12.24 5.14 14.34
CA THR A 78 -11.73 6.46 13.92
C THR A 78 -12.44 6.96 12.67
N VAL A 79 -12.72 6.10 11.70
CA VAL A 79 -13.52 6.44 10.51
C VAL A 79 -14.94 6.83 10.91
N ALA A 80 -15.62 6.09 11.77
CA ALA A 80 -16.98 6.38 12.22
C ALA A 80 -17.07 7.74 12.97
N ARG A 81 -16.09 8.02 13.86
CA ARG A 81 -16.00 9.32 14.54
C ARG A 81 -15.81 10.48 13.57
N LEU A 82 -14.98 10.31 12.55
CA LEU A 82 -14.78 11.31 11.50
C LEU A 82 -16.03 11.50 10.68
N GLN A 83 -16.68 10.43 10.26
CA GLN A 83 -17.94 10.46 9.52
C GLN A 83 -19.02 11.26 10.27
N ALA A 84 -19.21 10.99 11.57
CA ALA A 84 -20.13 11.75 12.42
C ALA A 84 -19.74 13.23 12.52
N LYS A 85 -18.44 13.52 12.69
CA LYS A 85 -17.93 14.90 12.85
C LYS A 85 -18.10 15.77 11.62
N ILE A 86 -18.07 15.18 10.41
CA ILE A 86 -18.21 15.93 9.15
C ILE A 86 -19.64 15.88 8.59
N ALA A 87 -20.55 15.11 9.21
CA ALA A 87 -21.91 14.90 8.74
C ALA A 87 -22.71 16.19 8.61
N ASP A 88 -22.67 17.06 9.63
CA ASP A 88 -23.43 18.33 9.66
C ASP A 88 -22.95 19.33 8.60
N ARG A 89 -21.71 19.19 8.15
CA ARG A 89 -21.10 20.09 7.18
C ARG A 89 -20.24 19.29 6.21
N LEU A 90 -20.90 18.45 5.39
CA LEU A 90 -20.22 17.57 4.44
C LEU A 90 -19.26 18.38 3.55
N PRO A 91 -17.99 17.96 3.43
CA PRO A 91 -17.05 18.55 2.49
C PRO A 91 -17.42 18.17 1.06
N ASP A 92 -17.01 18.97 0.10
CA ASP A 92 -17.13 18.63 -1.32
C ASP A 92 -16.03 17.63 -1.72
N PHE A 93 -14.91 17.62 -0.97
CA PHE A 93 -13.71 16.87 -1.28
C PHE A 93 -12.95 16.44 -0.01
N VAL A 94 -12.36 15.24 0.00
CA VAL A 94 -11.55 14.76 1.12
C VAL A 94 -10.10 14.60 0.70
N ILE A 95 -9.17 15.11 1.53
CA ILE A 95 -7.72 15.01 1.32
C ILE A 95 -7.12 14.19 2.45
N GLY A 96 -6.38 13.13 2.10
CA GLY A 96 -5.54 12.38 3.02
C GLY A 96 -4.10 12.91 2.97
N PHE A 97 -3.73 13.76 3.94
CA PHE A 97 -2.42 14.39 4.00
C PHE A 97 -1.55 13.74 5.07
N GLY A 98 -0.66 12.83 4.67
CA GLY A 98 0.19 12.12 5.63
C GLY A 98 0.74 10.79 5.16
N GLY A 99 1.20 9.96 6.09
CA GLY A 99 1.59 8.58 5.84
C GLY A 99 0.39 7.67 5.60
N GLY A 100 0.63 6.39 5.32
CA GLY A 100 -0.39 5.40 4.97
C GLY A 100 -1.62 5.41 5.89
N ARG A 101 -1.42 5.54 7.22
CA ARG A 101 -2.51 5.64 8.20
C ARG A 101 -3.50 6.76 7.87
N SER A 102 -3.00 7.97 7.65
CA SER A 102 -3.85 9.13 7.35
C SER A 102 -4.52 9.00 5.99
N VAL A 103 -3.80 8.46 5.00
CA VAL A 103 -4.30 8.21 3.64
C VAL A 103 -5.43 7.18 3.69
N ASP A 104 -5.25 6.06 4.40
CA ASP A 104 -6.26 5.00 4.48
C ASP A 104 -7.52 5.43 5.22
N VAL A 105 -7.37 6.13 6.36
CA VAL A 105 -8.52 6.68 7.09
C VAL A 105 -9.27 7.70 6.24
N ALA A 106 -8.56 8.60 5.54
CA ALA A 106 -9.18 9.59 4.68
C ALA A 106 -9.92 8.96 3.50
N LYS A 107 -9.30 7.97 2.86
CA LYS A 107 -9.89 7.22 1.75
C LYS A 107 -11.15 6.48 2.17
N MET A 108 -11.11 5.76 3.32
CA MET A 108 -12.28 5.07 3.86
C MET A 108 -13.38 6.06 4.28
N THR A 109 -13.02 7.18 4.90
CA THR A 109 -13.99 8.23 5.28
C THR A 109 -14.66 8.80 4.04
N ALA A 110 -13.88 9.17 3.00
CA ALA A 110 -14.40 9.67 1.73
C ALA A 110 -15.38 8.69 1.08
N PHE A 111 -15.02 7.41 1.05
CA PHE A 111 -15.88 6.33 0.55
C PHE A 111 -17.21 6.25 1.31
N LYS A 112 -17.16 6.28 2.65
CA LYS A 112 -18.35 6.19 3.50
C LYS A 112 -19.30 7.38 3.38
N VAL A 113 -18.77 8.58 3.07
CA VAL A 113 -19.59 9.80 2.91
C VAL A 113 -19.87 10.13 1.44
N GLY A 114 -19.47 9.26 0.49
CA GLY A 114 -19.72 9.45 -0.94
C GLY A 114 -19.04 10.68 -1.53
N ARG A 115 -17.79 10.99 -1.12
CA ARG A 115 -17.04 12.15 -1.60
C ARG A 115 -15.77 11.77 -2.34
N PRO A 116 -15.35 12.56 -3.36
CA PRO A 116 -14.06 12.39 -4.02
C PRO A 116 -12.90 12.45 -3.00
N PHE A 117 -11.85 11.67 -3.27
CA PHE A 117 -10.67 11.55 -2.41
C PHE A 117 -9.41 11.87 -3.18
N MET A 118 -8.51 12.66 -2.58
CA MET A 118 -7.16 12.89 -3.05
C MET A 118 -6.13 12.43 -2.01
N SER A 119 -5.12 11.72 -2.48
CA SER A 119 -3.98 11.30 -1.67
C SER A 119 -2.86 12.32 -1.75
N VAL A 120 -2.39 12.81 -0.59
CA VAL A 120 -1.19 13.64 -0.46
C VAL A 120 -0.22 12.92 0.50
N PRO A 121 0.44 11.86 0.00
CA PRO A 121 1.31 11.03 0.83
C PRO A 121 2.59 11.78 1.21
N THR A 122 3.00 11.64 2.48
CA THR A 122 4.26 12.21 3.01
C THR A 122 5.31 11.14 3.33
N SER A 123 5.04 9.91 2.95
CA SER A 123 5.97 8.78 3.03
C SER A 123 5.69 7.79 1.90
N ALA A 124 6.75 7.20 1.37
CA ALA A 124 6.71 6.18 0.31
C ALA A 124 6.80 4.78 0.94
N SER A 125 5.75 4.32 1.65
CA SER A 125 5.79 3.09 2.45
C SER A 125 4.98 1.92 1.88
N HIS A 126 4.06 2.15 0.96
CA HIS A 126 3.26 1.13 0.24
C HIS A 126 2.46 1.75 -0.90
N ASP A 127 1.92 0.93 -1.80
CA ASP A 127 1.17 1.32 -3.00
C ASP A 127 -0.24 1.89 -2.72
N GLY A 128 -0.71 1.82 -1.47
CA GLY A 128 -2.01 2.37 -1.03
C GLY A 128 -2.19 3.87 -1.29
N MET A 129 -1.11 4.58 -1.63
CA MET A 129 -1.19 6.01 -1.99
C MET A 129 -1.97 6.27 -3.28
N SER A 130 -2.06 5.30 -4.18
CA SER A 130 -2.74 5.45 -5.49
C SER A 130 -3.76 4.34 -5.76
N SER A 131 -3.75 3.25 -4.99
CA SER A 131 -4.69 2.14 -5.15
C SER A 131 -6.06 2.43 -4.51
N PRO A 132 -7.13 1.71 -4.94
CA PRO A 132 -8.45 1.82 -4.33
C PRO A 132 -8.59 1.02 -3.01
N PHE A 133 -7.50 0.43 -2.51
CA PHE A 133 -7.53 -0.42 -1.33
C PHE A 133 -7.06 0.32 -0.09
N VAL A 134 -7.64 -0.05 1.05
CA VAL A 134 -7.28 0.46 2.39
C VAL A 134 -7.07 -0.69 3.35
N SER A 135 -6.17 -0.50 4.32
CA SER A 135 -5.98 -1.39 5.44
C SER A 135 -6.38 -0.68 6.72
N VAL A 136 -7.59 -0.97 7.22
CA VAL A 136 -8.13 -0.39 8.46
C VAL A 136 -8.49 -1.50 9.44
N ARG A 137 -8.21 -1.30 10.72
CA ARG A 137 -8.51 -2.25 11.80
C ARG A 137 -9.97 -2.15 12.26
N GLY A 138 -10.45 -3.17 12.99
CA GLY A 138 -11.83 -3.21 13.48
C GLY A 138 -12.80 -3.74 12.45
N THR A 139 -12.30 -4.57 11.52
CA THR A 139 -13.06 -5.43 10.63
C THR A 139 -12.92 -6.89 11.10
N ASP A 140 -13.81 -7.76 10.68
CA ASP A 140 -13.81 -9.18 11.09
C ASP A 140 -12.50 -9.90 10.72
N LYS A 141 -11.82 -9.43 9.68
CA LYS A 141 -10.54 -9.98 9.21
C LYS A 141 -9.57 -8.86 8.82
N PRO A 142 -8.25 -9.04 9.08
CA PRO A 142 -7.22 -8.06 8.75
C PRO A 142 -6.83 -8.14 7.25
N TYR A 143 -7.69 -7.72 6.34
CA TYR A 143 -7.38 -7.66 4.91
C TYR A 143 -7.86 -6.35 4.28
N SER A 144 -7.33 -6.05 3.09
CA SER A 144 -7.62 -4.83 2.37
C SER A 144 -9.10 -4.75 1.94
N ILE A 145 -9.72 -3.59 2.16
CA ILE A 145 -11.09 -3.29 1.73
C ILE A 145 -11.00 -2.44 0.46
N LYS A 146 -11.79 -2.81 -0.56
CA LYS A 146 -11.93 -1.99 -1.77
C LYS A 146 -12.80 -0.77 -1.46
N THR A 147 -12.31 0.40 -1.84
CA THR A 147 -12.99 1.70 -1.78
C THR A 147 -12.93 2.35 -3.17
N ASN A 148 -13.05 3.67 -3.25
CA ASN A 148 -12.87 4.39 -4.51
C ASN A 148 -11.39 4.66 -4.79
N THR A 149 -11.02 4.66 -6.07
CA THR A 149 -9.72 5.13 -6.53
C THR A 149 -9.52 6.60 -6.15
N PRO A 150 -8.34 7.01 -5.67
CA PRO A 150 -8.03 8.42 -5.50
C PRO A 150 -8.19 9.16 -6.82
N ILE A 151 -9.00 10.22 -6.85
CA ILE A 151 -9.17 11.03 -8.05
C ILE A 151 -7.92 11.83 -8.40
N GLY A 152 -7.08 12.11 -7.40
CA GLY A 152 -5.79 12.76 -7.54
C GLY A 152 -4.76 12.22 -6.55
N VAL A 153 -3.48 12.31 -6.95
CA VAL A 153 -2.32 12.01 -6.08
C VAL A 153 -1.34 13.17 -6.19
N ALA A 154 -0.91 13.72 -5.05
CA ALA A 154 0.13 14.75 -4.98
C ALA A 154 1.26 14.24 -4.08
N ALA A 155 2.34 13.71 -4.66
CA ALA A 155 3.45 13.09 -3.97
C ALA A 155 4.66 14.03 -3.89
N ASP A 156 4.87 14.66 -2.73
CA ASP A 156 5.98 15.58 -2.48
C ASP A 156 7.23 14.81 -2.08
N THR A 157 8.19 14.69 -3.01
CA THR A 157 9.43 13.95 -2.80
C THR A 157 10.34 14.61 -1.77
N HIS A 158 10.26 15.94 -1.58
CA HIS A 158 11.00 16.62 -0.54
C HIS A 158 10.47 16.25 0.87
N LEU A 159 9.16 16.27 1.08
CA LEU A 159 8.58 15.79 2.35
C LEU A 159 8.89 14.31 2.60
N MET A 160 8.85 13.49 1.56
CA MET A 160 9.16 12.06 1.68
C MET A 160 10.62 11.80 2.02
N SER A 161 11.56 12.66 1.58
CA SER A 161 12.98 12.57 1.94
C SER A 161 13.24 12.83 3.43
N GLN A 162 12.38 13.61 4.06
CA GLN A 162 12.44 13.91 5.49
C GLN A 162 11.74 12.86 6.37
N ALA A 163 11.04 11.90 5.76
CA ALA A 163 10.42 10.81 6.48
C ALA A 163 11.48 9.81 6.98
N PRO A 164 11.22 9.06 8.08
CA PRO A 164 12.14 8.03 8.54
C PRO A 164 12.53 7.07 7.40
N PRO A 165 13.83 6.82 7.16
CA PRO A 165 14.31 5.96 6.07
C PRO A 165 13.70 4.56 6.04
N ARG A 166 13.28 4.07 7.20
CA ARG A 166 12.58 2.79 7.37
C ARG A 166 11.27 2.73 6.57
N LEU A 167 10.57 3.88 6.41
CA LEU A 167 9.32 3.93 5.63
C LEU A 167 9.58 3.73 4.12
N LEU A 168 10.67 4.31 3.62
CA LEU A 168 11.09 4.11 2.22
C LEU A 168 11.49 2.65 1.96
N ALA A 169 12.27 2.06 2.89
CA ALA A 169 12.65 0.66 2.81
C ALA A 169 11.42 -0.27 2.85
N ALA A 170 10.42 0.04 3.69
CA ALA A 170 9.15 -0.69 3.70
C ALA A 170 8.43 -0.59 2.35
N GLY A 171 8.43 0.58 1.69
CA GLY A 171 7.90 0.74 0.34
C GLY A 171 8.59 -0.14 -0.69
N CYS A 172 9.91 -0.29 -0.59
CA CYS A 172 10.66 -1.23 -1.44
C CYS A 172 10.24 -2.69 -1.16
N GLY A 173 10.01 -3.07 0.10
CA GLY A 173 9.50 -4.39 0.46
C GLY A 173 8.12 -4.66 -0.12
N ASP A 174 7.24 -3.68 -0.08
CA ASP A 174 5.92 -3.75 -0.72
C ASP A 174 6.01 -3.87 -2.25
N LEU A 175 6.94 -3.14 -2.89
CA LEU A 175 7.17 -3.22 -4.34
C LEU A 175 7.70 -4.58 -4.78
N VAL A 176 8.73 -5.11 -4.13
CA VAL A 176 9.33 -6.40 -4.48
C VAL A 176 8.32 -7.54 -4.39
N ALA A 177 7.34 -7.43 -3.53
CA ALA A 177 6.25 -8.40 -3.38
C ALA A 177 5.41 -8.61 -4.66
N LYS A 178 5.38 -7.64 -5.57
CA LYS A 178 4.59 -7.76 -6.81
C LYS A 178 5.08 -8.91 -7.70
N ILE A 179 6.33 -9.37 -7.50
CA ILE A 179 6.88 -10.54 -8.20
C ILE A 179 6.09 -11.80 -7.83
N THR A 180 5.93 -12.06 -6.54
CA THR A 180 5.20 -13.24 -6.06
C THR A 180 3.70 -13.09 -6.20
N ALA A 181 3.17 -11.87 -6.01
CA ALA A 181 1.75 -11.57 -6.20
C ALA A 181 1.28 -11.85 -7.64
N VAL A 182 2.07 -11.45 -8.65
CA VAL A 182 1.77 -11.74 -10.06
C VAL A 182 1.85 -13.23 -10.33
N LYS A 183 2.83 -13.96 -9.75
CA LYS A 183 2.93 -15.42 -9.87
C LYS A 183 1.72 -16.14 -9.24
N ASP A 184 1.24 -15.68 -8.11
CA ASP A 184 0.01 -16.20 -7.51
C ASP A 184 -1.23 -15.94 -8.39
N TRP A 185 -1.26 -14.81 -9.07
CA TRP A 185 -2.37 -14.48 -9.98
C TRP A 185 -2.31 -15.31 -11.28
N GLU A 186 -1.09 -15.55 -11.82
CA GLU A 186 -0.88 -16.51 -12.92
C GLU A 186 -1.34 -17.92 -12.51
N LEU A 187 -0.94 -18.39 -11.32
CA LEU A 187 -1.33 -19.67 -10.78
C LEU A 187 -2.87 -19.81 -10.64
N ALA A 188 -3.54 -18.77 -10.16
CA ALA A 188 -4.99 -18.74 -10.02
C ALA A 188 -5.71 -18.76 -11.39
N ARG A 189 -5.15 -18.09 -12.41
CA ARG A 189 -5.63 -18.20 -13.80
C ARG A 189 -5.52 -19.64 -14.30
N ASP A 190 -4.34 -20.24 -14.15
CA ASP A 190 -4.04 -21.53 -14.77
C ASP A 190 -4.77 -22.71 -14.08
N GLU A 191 -4.96 -22.64 -12.77
CA GLU A 191 -5.56 -23.74 -12.00
C GLU A 191 -7.04 -23.51 -11.63
N LYS A 192 -7.53 -22.28 -11.64
CA LYS A 192 -8.90 -21.93 -11.23
C LYS A 192 -9.69 -21.20 -12.30
N GLY A 193 -9.08 -20.87 -13.44
CA GLY A 193 -9.74 -20.06 -14.48
C GLY A 193 -10.05 -18.64 -14.02
N GLU A 194 -9.33 -18.12 -13.01
CA GLU A 194 -9.55 -16.76 -12.52
C GLU A 194 -9.16 -15.74 -13.59
N TYR A 195 -9.91 -14.64 -13.67
CA TYR A 195 -9.53 -13.53 -14.54
C TYR A 195 -8.09 -13.09 -14.30
N PHE A 196 -7.34 -12.91 -15.36
CA PHE A 196 -5.96 -12.43 -15.33
C PHE A 196 -5.78 -11.28 -16.31
N GLY A 197 -5.48 -10.10 -15.78
CA GLY A 197 -5.24 -8.89 -16.57
C GLY A 197 -3.76 -8.75 -16.88
N SER A 198 -3.30 -9.24 -18.05
CA SER A 198 -1.87 -9.23 -18.44
C SER A 198 -1.24 -7.84 -18.36
N TYR A 199 -1.97 -6.78 -18.73
CA TYR A 199 -1.46 -5.42 -18.66
C TYR A 199 -1.20 -4.98 -17.23
N ALA A 200 -2.16 -5.19 -16.32
CA ALA A 200 -2.02 -4.87 -14.91
C ALA A 200 -0.91 -5.69 -14.24
N ALA A 201 -0.82 -6.98 -14.57
CA ALA A 201 0.22 -7.87 -14.08
C ALA A 201 1.62 -7.39 -14.49
N ASN A 202 1.81 -7.04 -15.78
CA ASN A 202 3.09 -6.53 -16.27
C ASN A 202 3.45 -5.18 -15.64
N LEU A 203 2.50 -4.27 -15.44
CA LEU A 203 2.76 -2.98 -14.79
C LEU A 203 3.21 -3.16 -13.33
N ALA A 204 2.55 -4.05 -12.58
CA ALA A 204 2.95 -4.38 -11.21
C ALA A 204 4.33 -5.07 -11.17
N TYR A 205 4.57 -6.03 -12.06
CA TYR A 205 5.86 -6.72 -12.16
C TYR A 205 7.00 -5.76 -12.50
N MET A 206 6.81 -4.84 -13.45
CA MET A 206 7.81 -3.82 -13.79
C MET A 206 8.12 -2.90 -12.61
N SER A 207 7.11 -2.54 -11.81
CA SER A 207 7.33 -1.73 -10.60
C SER A 207 8.26 -2.42 -9.60
N ALA A 208 8.13 -3.75 -9.45
CA ALA A 208 9.05 -4.55 -8.63
C ALA A 208 10.43 -4.71 -9.29
N LYS A 209 10.47 -4.95 -10.59
CA LYS A 209 11.70 -5.16 -11.35
C LYS A 209 12.65 -3.97 -11.26
N ILE A 210 12.14 -2.74 -11.27
CA ILE A 210 12.95 -1.53 -11.08
C ILE A 210 13.69 -1.57 -9.74
N ILE A 211 13.06 -2.06 -8.66
CA ILE A 211 13.72 -2.16 -7.35
C ILE A 211 14.80 -3.23 -7.37
N LEU A 212 14.58 -4.37 -8.04
CA LEU A 212 15.59 -5.42 -8.15
C LEU A 212 16.80 -4.99 -8.97
N ASP A 213 16.56 -4.31 -10.09
CA ASP A 213 17.62 -3.96 -11.03
C ASP A 213 18.44 -2.75 -10.53
N GLU A 214 17.82 -1.83 -9.78
CA GLU A 214 18.46 -0.58 -9.35
C GLU A 214 18.77 -0.53 -7.84
N SER A 215 18.69 -1.64 -7.10
CA SER A 215 18.82 -1.67 -5.63
C SER A 215 20.08 -0.99 -5.12
N GLU A 216 21.22 -1.17 -5.79
CA GLU A 216 22.49 -0.53 -5.43
C GLU A 216 22.44 1.01 -5.59
N ARG A 217 21.73 1.51 -6.59
CA ARG A 217 21.54 2.94 -6.81
C ARG A 217 20.54 3.52 -5.82
N LEU A 218 19.46 2.78 -5.53
CA LEU A 218 18.41 3.18 -4.61
C LEU A 218 18.87 3.23 -3.16
N LYS A 219 19.88 2.42 -2.78
CA LYS A 219 20.54 2.45 -1.48
C LYS A 219 21.03 3.84 -1.06
N ARG A 220 21.41 4.70 -2.02
CA ARG A 220 21.91 6.06 -1.76
C ARG A 220 20.84 7.02 -1.24
N LYS A 221 19.57 6.68 -1.31
CA LYS A 221 18.42 7.49 -0.84
C LYS A 221 18.44 8.94 -1.34
N SER A 222 18.96 9.16 -2.54
CA SER A 222 18.97 10.47 -3.22
C SER A 222 17.52 10.87 -3.61
N GLN A 223 17.34 12.14 -3.99
CA GLN A 223 16.04 12.59 -4.55
C GLN A 223 15.61 11.76 -5.77
N PHE A 224 16.58 11.37 -6.60
CA PHE A 224 16.32 10.43 -7.70
C PHE A 224 15.79 9.09 -7.17
N SER A 225 16.44 8.49 -6.17
CA SER A 225 16.01 7.22 -5.57
C SER A 225 14.60 7.30 -5.01
N ILE A 226 14.29 8.39 -4.28
CA ILE A 226 12.97 8.62 -3.69
C ILE A 226 11.92 8.74 -4.79
N ARG A 227 12.18 9.54 -5.82
CA ARG A 227 11.29 9.72 -6.95
C ARG A 227 11.01 8.40 -7.68
N THR A 228 12.04 7.61 -7.97
CA THR A 228 11.91 6.29 -8.62
C THR A 228 11.01 5.35 -7.80
N ILE A 229 11.22 5.27 -6.47
CA ILE A 229 10.39 4.43 -5.60
C ILE A 229 8.94 4.94 -5.55
N VAL A 230 8.72 6.25 -5.49
CA VAL A 230 7.38 6.86 -5.49
C VAL A 230 6.64 6.56 -6.79
N GLU A 231 7.31 6.74 -7.94
CA GLU A 231 6.74 6.43 -9.26
C GLU A 231 6.39 4.94 -9.38
N ALA A 232 7.25 4.05 -8.87
CA ALA A 232 6.98 2.61 -8.85
C ALA A 232 5.79 2.24 -7.94
N LEU A 233 5.68 2.84 -6.75
CA LEU A 233 4.54 2.63 -5.83
C LEU A 233 3.21 3.13 -6.44
N ILE A 234 3.24 4.28 -7.10
CA ILE A 234 2.07 4.82 -7.80
C ILE A 234 1.68 3.89 -8.96
N SER A 235 2.65 3.43 -9.75
CA SER A 235 2.41 2.50 -10.86
C SER A 235 1.81 1.17 -10.37
N ALA A 236 2.30 0.63 -9.26
CA ALA A 236 1.73 -0.58 -8.64
C ALA A 236 0.27 -0.35 -8.19
N GLY A 237 -0.03 0.79 -7.53
CA GLY A 237 -1.41 1.12 -7.15
C GLY A 237 -2.33 1.31 -8.37
N VAL A 238 -1.83 1.90 -9.46
CA VAL A 238 -2.55 2.03 -10.74
C VAL A 238 -2.78 0.65 -11.37
N ALA A 239 -1.84 -0.29 -11.26
CA ALA A 239 -2.06 -1.67 -11.70
C ALA A 239 -3.26 -2.32 -10.99
N ALA A 240 -3.42 -2.09 -9.68
CA ALA A 240 -4.58 -2.55 -8.94
C ALA A 240 -5.90 -1.86 -9.38
N CYS A 241 -5.83 -0.58 -9.77
CA CYS A 241 -6.96 0.14 -10.38
C CYS A 241 -7.37 -0.49 -11.72
N ILE A 242 -6.39 -0.74 -12.60
CA ILE A 242 -6.60 -1.39 -13.90
C ILE A 242 -7.18 -2.80 -13.74
N ALA A 243 -6.65 -3.59 -12.80
CA ALA A 243 -7.16 -4.94 -12.54
C ALA A 243 -8.55 -4.96 -11.90
N GLY A 244 -9.02 -3.85 -11.32
CA GLY A 244 -10.24 -3.80 -10.51
C GLY A 244 -10.17 -4.65 -9.24
N SER A 245 -8.99 -5.19 -8.93
CA SER A 245 -8.70 -6.06 -7.79
C SER A 245 -7.28 -5.85 -7.28
N SER A 246 -6.98 -6.32 -6.06
CA SER A 246 -5.61 -6.27 -5.51
C SER A 246 -4.70 -7.40 -6.03
N ARG A 247 -5.16 -8.25 -6.94
CA ARG A 247 -4.39 -9.41 -7.44
C ARG A 247 -2.98 -9.08 -7.93
N PRO A 248 -2.75 -8.04 -8.77
CA PRO A 248 -1.40 -7.75 -9.25
C PRO A 248 -0.43 -7.32 -8.16
N CYS A 249 -0.95 -6.87 -7.00
CA CYS A 249 -0.14 -6.30 -5.93
C CYS A 249 -0.11 -7.12 -4.65
N SER A 250 -0.96 -8.15 -4.51
CA SER A 250 -1.17 -8.85 -3.23
C SER A 250 -1.45 -10.33 -3.48
N GLY A 251 -0.54 -11.16 -3.08
CA GLY A 251 -0.57 -12.63 -3.12
C GLY A 251 -0.36 -13.25 -1.73
N ALA A 252 0.26 -14.41 -1.68
CA ALA A 252 0.56 -15.17 -0.47
C ALA A 252 1.46 -14.40 0.52
N GLU A 253 2.37 -13.57 0.05
CA GLU A 253 3.22 -12.70 0.87
C GLU A 253 2.42 -11.69 1.69
N HIS A 254 1.33 -11.18 1.11
CA HIS A 254 0.39 -10.31 1.83
C HIS A 254 -0.48 -11.10 2.81
N LEU A 255 -0.90 -12.33 2.44
CA LEU A 255 -1.60 -13.22 3.37
C LEU A 255 -0.73 -13.52 4.60
N PHE A 256 0.58 -13.75 4.42
CA PHE A 256 1.52 -13.87 5.52
C PHE A 256 1.57 -12.60 6.38
N SER A 257 1.67 -11.42 5.78
CA SER A 257 1.67 -10.14 6.52
C SER A 257 0.40 -9.95 7.35
N HIS A 258 -0.76 -10.27 6.79
CA HIS A 258 -2.04 -10.22 7.50
C HIS A 258 -2.12 -11.28 8.61
N ALA A 259 -1.58 -12.47 8.38
CA ALA A 259 -1.52 -13.52 9.39
C ALA A 259 -0.61 -13.13 10.56
N VAL A 260 0.52 -12.47 10.32
CA VAL A 260 1.35 -11.90 11.40
C VAL A 260 0.53 -10.93 12.24
N GLU A 261 -0.18 -10.00 11.61
CA GLU A 261 -1.01 -9.03 12.34
C GLU A 261 -2.15 -9.71 13.11
N TYR A 262 -2.75 -10.76 12.56
CA TYR A 262 -3.78 -11.56 13.22
C TYR A 262 -3.24 -12.33 14.43
N VAL A 263 -2.03 -12.91 14.32
CA VAL A 263 -1.44 -13.77 15.36
C VAL A 263 -0.85 -12.98 16.53
N VAL A 264 -0.18 -11.84 16.25
CA VAL A 264 0.59 -11.09 17.25
C VAL A 264 0.24 -9.60 17.33
N GLY A 265 -0.70 -9.13 16.51
CA GLY A 265 -1.10 -7.73 16.47
C GLY A 265 -0.21 -6.85 15.57
N PRO A 266 -0.57 -5.56 15.42
CA PRO A 266 0.01 -4.67 14.41
C PRO A 266 1.39 -4.09 14.78
N SER A 267 1.91 -4.39 15.97
CA SER A 267 3.14 -3.74 16.50
C SER A 267 4.44 -4.35 15.96
N TYR A 268 4.36 -5.46 15.24
CA TYR A 268 5.51 -6.21 14.74
C TYR A 268 5.83 -5.86 13.27
N GLY A 269 6.72 -4.90 13.10
CA GLY A 269 7.14 -4.42 11.79
C GLY A 269 6.09 -3.55 11.07
N LEU A 270 6.53 -2.86 10.04
CA LEU A 270 5.67 -2.14 9.11
C LEU A 270 5.05 -3.12 8.09
N HIS A 271 3.96 -2.73 7.43
CA HIS A 271 3.31 -3.54 6.40
C HIS A 271 4.31 -4.08 5.37
N GLY A 272 5.03 -3.17 4.68
CA GLY A 272 5.99 -3.56 3.65
C GLY A 272 7.20 -4.36 4.18
N GLU A 273 7.57 -4.23 5.47
CA GLU A 273 8.59 -5.07 6.09
C GLU A 273 8.12 -6.53 6.23
N ARG A 274 6.89 -6.72 6.72
CA ARG A 274 6.28 -8.06 6.83
C ARG A 274 6.06 -8.68 5.45
N VAL A 275 5.59 -7.89 4.51
CA VAL A 275 5.36 -8.30 3.13
C VAL A 275 6.68 -8.71 2.47
N GLY A 276 7.76 -7.91 2.62
CA GLY A 276 9.09 -8.23 2.10
C GLY A 276 9.65 -9.55 2.64
N ILE A 277 9.53 -9.80 3.95
CA ILE A 277 9.90 -11.09 4.56
C ILE A 277 9.05 -12.23 3.98
N GLY A 278 7.74 -12.01 3.84
CA GLY A 278 6.83 -12.96 3.19
C GLY A 278 7.25 -13.27 1.76
N THR A 279 7.66 -12.25 1.01
CA THR A 279 8.09 -12.40 -0.39
C THR A 279 9.27 -13.35 -0.54
N ILE A 280 10.26 -13.30 0.37
CA ILE A 280 11.42 -14.23 0.35
C ILE A 280 10.94 -15.69 0.45
N MET A 281 10.00 -15.97 1.34
CA MET A 281 9.46 -17.31 1.54
C MET A 281 8.58 -17.75 0.35
N MET A 282 7.72 -16.87 -0.15
CA MET A 282 6.85 -17.17 -1.29
C MET A 282 7.65 -17.33 -2.59
N ALA A 283 8.73 -16.59 -2.77
CA ALA A 283 9.64 -16.75 -3.90
C ALA A 283 10.26 -18.17 -3.92
N LYS A 284 10.63 -18.72 -2.76
CA LYS A 284 11.10 -20.09 -2.66
C LYS A 284 10.05 -21.10 -3.09
N LEU A 285 8.79 -20.91 -2.69
CA LEU A 285 7.70 -21.81 -3.08
C LEU A 285 7.36 -21.72 -4.58
N HIS A 286 7.53 -20.56 -5.18
CA HIS A 286 7.38 -20.34 -6.63
C HIS A 286 8.64 -20.68 -7.44
N GLU A 287 9.69 -21.26 -6.81
CA GLU A 287 10.96 -21.60 -7.46
C GLU A 287 11.66 -20.41 -8.13
N LEU A 288 11.46 -19.20 -7.56
CA LEU A 288 12.14 -17.98 -7.99
C LEU A 288 13.46 -17.79 -7.24
N ASP A 289 14.29 -16.89 -7.75
CA ASP A 289 15.56 -16.49 -7.12
C ASP A 289 15.32 -15.67 -5.84
N TRP A 290 15.04 -16.38 -4.74
CA TRP A 290 14.79 -15.79 -3.44
C TRP A 290 16.05 -15.13 -2.85
N GLU A 291 17.26 -15.61 -3.19
CA GLU A 291 18.52 -15.01 -2.77
C GLU A 291 18.68 -13.59 -3.34
N LYS A 292 18.40 -13.41 -4.62
CA LYS A 292 18.40 -12.09 -5.25
C LYS A 292 17.38 -11.16 -4.61
N ILE A 293 16.18 -11.66 -4.30
CA ILE A 293 15.15 -10.89 -3.60
C ILE A 293 15.63 -10.46 -2.21
N ALA A 294 16.21 -11.37 -1.43
CA ALA A 294 16.74 -11.07 -0.12
C ALA A 294 17.88 -10.03 -0.18
N ALA A 295 18.83 -10.21 -1.10
CA ALA A 295 19.93 -9.25 -1.31
C ALA A 295 19.42 -7.86 -1.70
N THR A 296 18.40 -7.79 -2.57
CA THR A 296 17.75 -6.53 -2.96
C THR A 296 17.15 -5.82 -1.75
N LEU A 297 16.42 -6.55 -0.91
CA LEU A 297 15.79 -6.00 0.30
C LEU A 297 16.86 -5.50 1.28
N GLU A 298 17.95 -6.24 1.48
CA GLU A 298 19.08 -5.81 2.32
C GLU A 298 19.73 -4.52 1.77
N ASN A 299 19.97 -4.43 0.47
CA ASN A 299 20.53 -3.25 -0.19
C ASN A 299 19.71 -1.98 0.07
N VAL A 300 18.39 -2.07 -0.03
CA VAL A 300 17.51 -0.92 0.22
C VAL A 300 17.24 -0.67 1.71
N GLY A 301 17.78 -1.51 2.60
CA GLY A 301 17.66 -1.40 4.06
C GLY A 301 16.34 -1.94 4.62
N ALA A 302 15.66 -2.81 3.87
CA ALA A 302 14.49 -3.53 4.35
C ALA A 302 14.91 -4.80 5.13
N PRO A 303 14.12 -5.22 6.14
CA PRO A 303 14.42 -6.44 6.88
C PRO A 303 14.20 -7.69 6.02
N THR A 304 15.10 -8.66 6.19
CA THR A 304 15.04 -9.99 5.56
C THR A 304 14.85 -11.11 6.58
N LYS A 305 14.97 -10.80 7.86
CA LYS A 305 14.86 -11.76 8.97
C LYS A 305 13.78 -11.32 9.96
N ALA A 306 13.04 -12.29 10.46
CA ALA A 306 11.95 -12.07 11.43
C ALA A 306 12.41 -11.31 12.68
N LYS A 307 13.62 -11.62 13.19
CA LYS A 307 14.19 -10.95 14.37
C LYS A 307 14.38 -9.44 14.19
N GLN A 308 14.60 -8.96 12.95
CA GLN A 308 14.80 -7.53 12.68
C GLN A 308 13.52 -6.71 12.90
N ILE A 309 12.36 -7.36 12.82
CA ILE A 309 11.06 -6.78 13.16
C ILE A 309 10.51 -7.27 14.50
N LYS A 310 11.38 -7.87 15.35
CA LYS A 310 11.04 -8.43 16.67
C LYS A 310 10.01 -9.59 16.63
N LEU A 311 9.90 -10.28 15.52
CA LEU A 311 9.00 -11.41 15.33
C LEU A 311 9.74 -12.70 15.72
N ALA A 312 9.18 -13.47 16.66
CA ALA A 312 9.73 -14.76 17.08
C ALA A 312 9.48 -15.84 16.02
N GLU A 313 10.33 -16.88 15.99
CA GLU A 313 10.23 -17.99 15.04
C GLU A 313 8.87 -18.68 15.08
N GLU A 314 8.33 -18.94 16.29
CA GLU A 314 7.01 -19.53 16.49
C GLU A 314 5.87 -18.72 15.87
N HIS A 315 6.00 -17.38 15.89
CA HIS A 315 5.02 -16.48 15.29
C HIS A 315 5.08 -16.53 13.76
N VAL A 316 6.29 -16.65 13.17
CA VAL A 316 6.45 -16.84 11.72
C VAL A 316 5.78 -18.15 11.29
N VAL A 317 6.06 -19.24 12.01
CA VAL A 317 5.47 -20.56 11.72
C VAL A 317 3.94 -20.49 11.85
N LYS A 318 3.42 -19.92 12.94
CA LYS A 318 1.98 -19.79 13.15
C LYS A 318 1.32 -18.92 12.06
N ALA A 319 1.97 -17.82 11.65
CA ALA A 319 1.47 -16.96 10.59
C ALA A 319 1.42 -17.70 9.23
N LEU A 320 2.46 -18.45 8.85
CA LEU A 320 2.46 -19.25 7.63
C LEU A 320 1.32 -20.28 7.59
N VAL A 321 1.10 -21.00 8.69
CA VAL A 321 0.02 -22.00 8.80
C VAL A 321 -1.37 -21.34 8.72
N THR A 322 -1.51 -20.12 9.26
CA THR A 322 -2.81 -19.42 9.33
C THR A 322 -3.11 -18.64 8.04
N ALA A 323 -2.09 -18.24 7.28
CA ALA A 323 -2.21 -17.25 6.21
C ALA A 323 -3.32 -17.55 5.19
N GLN A 324 -3.39 -18.77 4.65
CA GLN A 324 -4.40 -19.13 3.65
C GLN A 324 -5.83 -19.12 4.20
N SER A 325 -6.03 -19.47 5.47
CA SER A 325 -7.35 -19.51 6.09
C SER A 325 -7.99 -18.13 6.30
N LEU A 326 -7.20 -17.06 6.27
CA LEU A 326 -7.71 -15.70 6.37
C LEU A 326 -8.47 -15.28 5.10
N ARG A 327 -8.05 -15.79 3.93
CA ARG A 327 -8.72 -15.55 2.64
C ARG A 327 -8.82 -16.83 1.83
N PRO A 328 -9.72 -17.73 2.18
CA PRO A 328 -9.87 -19.02 1.48
C PRO A 328 -10.33 -18.86 0.02
N ASP A 329 -10.98 -17.73 -0.29
CA ASP A 329 -11.41 -17.33 -1.63
C ASP A 329 -10.27 -16.92 -2.55
N ARG A 330 -9.09 -16.59 -2.00
CA ARG A 330 -7.91 -16.17 -2.77
C ARG A 330 -6.98 -17.34 -3.00
N TYR A 331 -6.98 -17.89 -4.20
CA TYR A 331 -6.07 -18.97 -4.56
C TYR A 331 -4.65 -18.43 -4.76
N THR A 332 -3.68 -19.02 -4.05
CA THR A 332 -2.26 -18.63 -4.04
C THR A 332 -1.39 -19.89 -3.96
N ILE A 333 -0.08 -19.73 -3.97
CA ILE A 333 0.86 -20.84 -3.76
C ILE A 333 0.65 -21.53 -2.40
N LEU A 334 0.19 -20.80 -1.38
CA LEU A 334 -0.16 -21.39 -0.08
C LEU A 334 -1.39 -22.29 -0.13
N SER A 335 -2.31 -22.07 -1.08
CA SER A 335 -3.44 -22.97 -1.31
C SER A 335 -3.01 -24.32 -1.89
N LYS A 336 -1.90 -24.34 -2.61
CA LYS A 336 -1.32 -25.53 -3.23
C LYS A 336 -0.43 -26.31 -2.26
N THR A 337 0.18 -25.60 -1.30
CA THR A 337 1.03 -26.20 -0.28
C THR A 337 0.21 -26.53 0.96
N ASN A 338 0.10 -27.78 1.33
CA ASN A 338 -0.54 -28.16 2.61
C ASN A 338 0.38 -27.75 3.78
N MET A 339 0.38 -26.45 4.12
CA MET A 339 1.32 -25.81 5.05
C MET A 339 1.02 -26.19 6.51
N ASP A 340 1.72 -27.19 7.03
CA ASP A 340 1.73 -27.55 8.44
C ASP A 340 2.88 -26.85 9.21
N LYS A 341 2.94 -27.04 10.51
CA LYS A 341 4.00 -26.43 11.35
C LYS A 341 5.41 -26.86 10.93
N LYS A 342 5.59 -28.11 10.51
CA LYS A 342 6.90 -28.66 10.14
C LYS A 342 7.37 -28.06 8.82
N SER A 343 6.53 -28.06 7.80
CA SER A 343 6.83 -27.46 6.50
C SER A 343 7.02 -25.95 6.57
N ALA A 344 6.21 -25.25 7.37
CA ALA A 344 6.37 -23.81 7.63
C ALA A 344 7.72 -23.48 8.28
N TYR A 345 8.14 -24.25 9.29
CA TYR A 345 9.45 -24.08 9.92
C TYR A 345 10.59 -24.36 8.94
N GLN A 346 10.50 -25.46 8.18
CA GLN A 346 11.51 -25.82 7.19
C GLN A 346 11.65 -24.77 6.10
N LEU A 347 10.53 -24.24 5.58
CA LEU A 347 10.51 -23.16 4.60
C LEU A 347 11.24 -21.93 5.14
N ALA A 348 10.81 -21.39 6.28
CA ALA A 348 11.37 -20.17 6.86
C ALA A 348 12.87 -20.30 7.18
N LYS A 349 13.30 -21.48 7.65
CA LYS A 349 14.71 -21.79 7.92
C LYS A 349 15.52 -21.91 6.62
N SER A 350 15.00 -22.58 5.59
CA SER A 350 15.70 -22.78 4.31
C SER A 350 16.06 -21.48 3.59
N VAL A 351 15.27 -20.43 3.79
CA VAL A 351 15.49 -19.11 3.23
C VAL A 351 16.06 -18.09 4.25
N LYS A 352 16.51 -18.56 5.41
CA LYS A 352 17.18 -17.76 6.46
C LYS A 352 16.33 -16.61 7.04
N VAL A 353 15.01 -16.74 6.98
CA VAL A 353 14.06 -15.80 7.62
C VAL A 353 14.05 -16.01 9.13
N ILE A 354 14.21 -17.24 9.57
CA ILE A 354 14.41 -17.65 10.97
C ILE A 354 15.72 -18.40 11.15
#